data_4015a29e95a4f7963f2076bd4e43e7af
#
_entry.id   4015a29e95a4f7963f2076bd4e43e7af
#
_cell.length_a   1.000
_cell.length_b   1.000
_cell.length_c   1.000
_cell.angle_alpha   90.00
_cell.angle_beta   90.00
_cell.angle_gamma   90.00
#
_symmetry.space_group_name_H-M   'P 1'
#
loop_
_entity.id
_entity.type
_entity.pdbx_description
1 polymer ?
#
loop_
_entity_poly.entity_id
_entity_poly.type
_entity_poly.pdbx_seq_one_letter_code
_entity_poly.pdbx_strand_id
1 'polypeptide(L)'
;MKKVLSLLLAVVMMFSLVACGGGEEAGSDVTTYKVGVAIYQFDDNFMTNYRNELVSYFETKNTDTVKYEVTLVDSKNDMATQTDQIRNFITQGMDLIICNLVQTSSADAIIDEVVAAEIPLVLINREPLKYDADGVPMKEAYEGILDNPTVC
;
A
#
# COMPACT_ATOMS: atom_id res chain seq x y z
N MET A 1 41.57 -16.53 -43.16
CA MET A 1 40.46 -17.04 -42.30
C MET A 1 40.07 -16.07 -41.16
N LYS A 2 41.00 -15.56 -40.35
CA LYS A 2 40.67 -14.62 -39.23
C LYS A 2 40.01 -13.32 -39.66
N LYS A 3 40.37 -12.71 -40.81
CA LYS A 3 39.82 -11.46 -41.33
C LYS A 3 38.39 -11.63 -41.89
N VAL A 4 38.03 -12.79 -42.44
CA VAL A 4 36.68 -13.08 -42.96
C VAL A 4 35.75 -13.35 -41.83
N LEU A 5 36.21 -14.01 -40.75
CA LEU A 5 35.41 -14.25 -39.54
C LEU A 5 35.06 -12.97 -38.81
N SER A 6 36.00 -12.00 -38.77
CA SER A 6 35.77 -10.66 -38.14
C SER A 6 34.74 -9.85 -38.93
N LEU A 7 34.74 -9.94 -40.28
CA LEU A 7 33.78 -9.25 -41.13
C LEU A 7 32.35 -9.82 -41.00
N LEU A 8 32.23 -11.17 -40.88
CA LEU A 8 30.97 -11.86 -40.67
C LEU A 8 30.37 -11.47 -39.30
N LEU A 9 31.19 -11.36 -38.26
CA LEU A 9 30.73 -10.97 -36.94
C LEU A 9 30.20 -9.50 -36.90
N ALA A 10 30.83 -8.60 -37.66
CA ALA A 10 30.40 -7.20 -37.76
C ALA A 10 29.08 -7.05 -38.55
N VAL A 11 28.85 -7.88 -39.55
CA VAL A 11 27.58 -7.88 -40.33
C VAL A 11 26.41 -8.41 -39.49
N VAL A 12 26.64 -9.44 -38.67
CA VAL A 12 25.58 -9.97 -37.76
C VAL A 12 25.16 -8.95 -36.68
N MET A 13 26.11 -8.10 -36.19
CA MET A 13 25.76 -7.04 -35.23
C MET A 13 24.99 -5.86 -35.86
N MET A 14 25.10 -5.62 -37.15
CA MET A 14 24.35 -4.58 -37.85
C MET A 14 22.89 -4.97 -38.16
N PHE A 15 22.57 -6.27 -38.22
CA PHE A 15 21.19 -6.73 -38.44
C PHE A 15 20.33 -6.79 -37.18
N SER A 16 20.94 -6.68 -35.97
CA SER A 16 20.20 -6.68 -34.70
C SER A 16 19.63 -5.31 -34.28
N LEU A 17 19.90 -4.25 -35.04
CA LEU A 17 19.42 -2.87 -34.76
C LEU A 17 18.19 -2.45 -35.57
N VAL A 18 17.64 -3.31 -36.44
CA VAL A 18 16.49 -2.95 -37.31
C VAL A 18 15.17 -3.60 -36.83
N ALA A 19 15.16 -4.32 -35.69
CA ALA A 19 13.96 -4.95 -35.17
C ALA A 19 13.22 -4.10 -34.10
N CYS A 20 13.48 -2.79 -34.04
CA CYS A 20 12.76 -1.87 -33.15
C CYS A 20 12.05 -0.77 -33.95
N GLY A 21 11.38 -1.16 -35.03
CA GLY A 21 10.51 -0.32 -35.87
C GLY A 21 9.15 -0.96 -36.02
N GLY A 22 8.45 -1.15 -34.93
CA GLY A 22 7.09 -1.67 -34.90
C GLY A 22 6.27 -0.79 -33.99
N GLY A 23 5.35 -0.03 -34.56
CA GLY A 23 4.18 0.66 -34.04
C GLY A 23 4.20 1.03 -32.56
N GLU A 24 4.33 2.29 -32.25
CA GLU A 24 3.76 2.86 -31.04
C GLU A 24 2.25 2.61 -31.10
N GLU A 25 1.81 1.46 -30.62
CA GLU A 25 0.52 1.44 -29.95
C GLU A 25 0.69 2.36 -28.75
N ALA A 26 0.03 3.49 -28.75
CA ALA A 26 -0.17 4.32 -27.59
C ALA A 26 -0.97 3.49 -26.57
N GLY A 27 -0.30 2.54 -25.93
CA GLY A 27 -0.78 1.93 -24.71
C GLY A 27 -0.88 3.07 -23.71
N SER A 28 -2.08 3.45 -23.31
CA SER A 28 -2.27 4.36 -22.19
C SER A 28 -1.51 3.79 -21.02
N ASP A 29 -0.45 4.48 -20.56
CA ASP A 29 0.29 4.08 -19.36
C ASP A 29 -0.72 4.05 -18.20
N VAL A 30 -1.08 2.83 -17.78
CA VAL A 30 -1.99 2.63 -16.65
C VAL A 30 -1.18 2.75 -15.38
N THR A 31 -1.46 3.79 -14.60
CA THR A 31 -0.91 3.93 -13.25
C THR A 31 -1.69 3.04 -12.30
N THR A 32 -1.00 2.14 -11.60
CA THR A 32 -1.61 1.26 -10.59
C THR A 32 -1.20 1.68 -9.20
N TYR A 33 -2.18 1.97 -8.35
CA TYR A 33 -2.00 2.25 -6.92
C TYR A 33 -2.36 1.02 -6.09
N LYS A 34 -1.46 0.63 -5.20
CA LYS A 34 -1.65 -0.49 -4.27
C LYS A 34 -2.18 0.02 -2.93
N VAL A 35 -3.32 -0.49 -2.50
CA VAL A 35 -3.97 -0.10 -1.25
C VAL A 35 -4.02 -1.29 -0.30
N GLY A 36 -3.30 -1.20 0.81
CA GLY A 36 -3.34 -2.19 1.88
C GLY A 36 -4.44 -1.86 2.88
N VAL A 37 -5.33 -2.81 3.19
CA VAL A 37 -6.43 -2.62 4.14
C VAL A 37 -6.35 -3.70 5.21
N ALA A 38 -6.00 -3.33 6.45
CA ALA A 38 -5.95 -4.22 7.60
C ALA A 38 -7.18 -4.00 8.49
N ILE A 39 -8.04 -5.00 8.60
CA ILE A 39 -9.25 -4.97 9.43
C ILE A 39 -9.01 -5.79 10.70
N TYR A 40 -9.43 -5.27 11.86
CA TYR A 40 -9.19 -5.91 13.15
C TYR A 40 -9.73 -7.35 13.23
N GLN A 41 -10.89 -7.63 12.60
CA GLN A 41 -11.43 -8.98 12.40
C GLN A 41 -12.51 -8.97 11.31
N PHE A 42 -12.70 -10.13 10.63
CA PHE A 42 -13.65 -10.25 9.52
C PHE A 42 -15.05 -10.70 9.93
N ASP A 43 -15.21 -11.29 11.07
CA ASP A 43 -16.48 -11.81 11.59
C ASP A 43 -17.38 -10.76 12.28
N ASP A 44 -16.97 -9.48 12.25
CA ASP A 44 -17.80 -8.36 12.64
C ASP A 44 -18.74 -7.95 11.49
N ASN A 45 -20.05 -7.92 11.76
CA ASN A 45 -21.06 -7.59 10.75
C ASN A 45 -20.95 -6.17 10.21
N PHE A 46 -20.66 -5.20 11.08
CA PHE A 46 -20.49 -3.82 10.68
C PHE A 46 -19.24 -3.68 9.76
N MET A 47 -18.12 -4.26 10.20
CA MET A 47 -16.89 -4.22 9.41
C MET A 47 -16.99 -5.05 8.13
N THR A 48 -17.83 -6.06 8.07
CA THR A 48 -18.10 -6.80 6.83
C THR A 48 -18.74 -5.89 5.79
N ASN A 49 -19.75 -5.13 6.15
CA ASN A 49 -20.38 -4.17 5.23
C ASN A 49 -19.38 -3.06 4.85
N TYR A 50 -18.69 -2.50 5.85
CA TYR A 50 -17.72 -1.42 5.62
C TYR A 50 -16.63 -1.82 4.63
N ARG A 51 -15.97 -2.98 4.84
CA ARG A 51 -14.89 -3.42 3.95
C ARG A 51 -15.37 -3.73 2.53
N ASN A 52 -16.59 -4.28 2.38
CA ASN A 52 -17.17 -4.55 1.06
C ASN A 52 -17.43 -3.23 0.30
N GLU A 53 -18.01 -2.24 0.98
CA GLU A 53 -18.23 -0.91 0.41
C GLU A 53 -16.91 -0.20 0.09
N LEU A 54 -15.90 -0.34 0.94
CA LEU A 54 -14.58 0.23 0.71
C LEU A 54 -13.93 -0.34 -0.56
N VAL A 55 -13.95 -1.66 -0.73
CA VAL A 55 -13.42 -2.32 -1.95
C VAL A 55 -14.20 -1.87 -3.17
N SER A 56 -15.54 -1.91 -3.10
CA SER A 56 -16.41 -1.45 -4.18
C SER A 56 -16.15 0.02 -4.55
N TYR A 57 -15.92 0.87 -3.57
CA TYR A 57 -15.58 2.28 -3.81
C TYR A 57 -14.30 2.41 -4.64
N PHE A 58 -13.22 1.70 -4.30
CA PHE A 58 -11.99 1.74 -5.10
C PHE A 58 -12.19 1.19 -6.51
N GLU A 59 -13.00 0.14 -6.67
CA GLU A 59 -13.35 -0.39 -7.99
C GLU A 59 -14.04 0.67 -8.87
N THR A 60 -14.94 1.50 -8.29
CA THR A 60 -15.59 2.59 -9.02
C THR A 60 -14.64 3.73 -9.44
N LYS A 61 -13.44 3.79 -8.84
CA LYS A 61 -12.42 4.80 -9.16
C LYS A 61 -11.46 4.36 -10.25
N ASN A 62 -11.51 3.10 -10.67
CA ASN A 62 -10.74 2.62 -11.79
C ASN A 62 -11.17 3.32 -13.09
N THR A 63 -10.17 3.69 -13.89
CA THR A 63 -10.33 4.29 -15.21
C THR A 63 -9.45 3.56 -16.22
N ASP A 64 -9.44 4.01 -17.46
CA ASP A 64 -8.55 3.46 -18.49
C ASP A 64 -7.05 3.75 -18.21
N THR A 65 -6.75 4.75 -17.37
CA THR A 65 -5.39 5.19 -17.05
C THR A 65 -5.00 5.03 -15.58
N VAL A 66 -5.95 4.74 -14.69
CA VAL A 66 -5.71 4.58 -13.25
C VAL A 66 -6.40 3.31 -12.74
N LYS A 67 -5.66 2.51 -11.98
CA LYS A 67 -6.17 1.32 -11.28
C LYS A 67 -5.80 1.34 -9.82
N TYR A 68 -6.72 0.83 -8.99
CA TYR A 68 -6.50 0.60 -7.57
C TYR A 68 -6.55 -0.90 -7.29
N GLU A 69 -5.44 -1.43 -6.77
CA GLU A 69 -5.34 -2.82 -6.33
C GLU A 69 -5.44 -2.88 -4.81
N VAL A 70 -6.60 -3.33 -4.31
CA VAL A 70 -6.88 -3.40 -2.87
C VAL A 70 -6.49 -4.77 -2.33
N THR A 71 -5.56 -4.80 -1.38
CA THR A 71 -5.21 -6.00 -0.60
C THR A 71 -5.85 -5.90 0.78
N LEU A 72 -6.84 -6.74 1.02
CA LEU A 72 -7.62 -6.77 2.26
C LEU A 72 -7.16 -7.94 3.15
N VAL A 73 -6.83 -7.67 4.42
CA VAL A 73 -6.36 -8.68 5.38
C VAL A 73 -7.16 -8.66 6.68
N ASP A 74 -7.34 -9.86 7.25
CA ASP A 74 -7.96 -10.09 8.55
C ASP A 74 -6.88 -10.16 9.63
N SER A 75 -6.91 -9.24 10.58
CA SER A 75 -5.97 -9.27 11.72
C SER A 75 -6.41 -10.23 12.83
N LYS A 76 -7.56 -10.90 12.70
CA LYS A 76 -8.06 -11.93 13.61
C LYS A 76 -8.11 -11.49 15.07
N ASN A 77 -8.34 -10.21 15.30
CA ASN A 77 -8.31 -9.57 16.62
C ASN A 77 -6.98 -9.82 17.39
N ASP A 78 -5.90 -10.03 16.65
CA ASP A 78 -4.56 -10.28 17.18
C ASP A 78 -3.60 -9.16 16.73
N MET A 79 -3.01 -8.46 17.69
CA MET A 79 -2.18 -7.30 17.45
C MET A 79 -0.85 -7.66 16.79
N ALA A 80 -0.26 -8.81 17.15
CA ALA A 80 1.01 -9.23 16.53
C ALA A 80 0.76 -9.52 15.04
N THR A 81 -0.32 -10.24 14.73
CA THR A 81 -0.76 -10.48 13.35
C THR A 81 -0.96 -9.17 12.59
N GLN A 82 -1.63 -8.16 13.19
CA GLN A 82 -1.84 -6.87 12.53
C GLN A 82 -0.50 -6.14 12.26
N THR A 83 0.39 -6.12 13.24
CA THR A 83 1.71 -5.48 13.07
C THR A 83 2.50 -6.14 11.94
N ASP A 84 2.52 -7.46 11.87
CA ASP A 84 3.20 -8.18 10.79
C ASP A 84 2.56 -7.92 9.43
N GLN A 85 1.24 -7.79 9.36
CA GLN A 85 0.52 -7.42 8.13
C GLN A 85 0.90 -6.01 7.66
N ILE A 86 0.98 -5.04 8.57
CA ILE A 86 1.40 -3.67 8.23
C ILE A 86 2.84 -3.64 7.73
N ARG A 87 3.77 -4.37 8.37
CA ARG A 87 5.15 -4.52 7.89
C ARG A 87 5.23 -5.15 6.49
N ASN A 88 4.37 -6.13 6.23
CA ASN A 88 4.27 -6.73 4.91
C ASN A 88 3.76 -5.73 3.87
N PHE A 89 2.79 -4.88 4.20
CA PHE A 89 2.32 -3.81 3.31
C PHE A 89 3.43 -2.79 3.00
N ILE A 90 4.20 -2.38 4.02
CA ILE A 90 5.37 -1.51 3.83
C ILE A 90 6.38 -2.18 2.88
N THR A 91 6.71 -3.44 3.13
CA THR A 91 7.68 -4.20 2.32
C THR A 91 7.23 -4.39 0.86
N GLN A 92 5.92 -4.55 0.64
CA GLN A 92 5.32 -4.67 -0.69
C GLN A 92 5.19 -3.32 -1.42
N GLY A 93 5.50 -2.22 -0.76
CA GLY A 93 5.41 -0.87 -1.32
C GLY A 93 3.96 -0.50 -1.63
N MET A 94 3.09 -0.56 -0.62
CA MET A 94 1.74 -0.01 -0.75
C MET A 94 1.79 1.50 -0.87
N ASP A 95 0.95 2.07 -1.72
CA ASP A 95 0.81 3.52 -1.91
C ASP A 95 -0.11 4.16 -0.88
N LEU A 96 -0.93 3.36 -0.21
CA LEU A 96 -1.84 3.76 0.86
C LEU A 96 -2.07 2.57 1.80
N ILE A 97 -2.07 2.84 3.11
CA ILE A 97 -2.49 1.86 4.12
C ILE A 97 -3.73 2.39 4.84
N ILE A 98 -4.78 1.56 4.90
CA ILE A 98 -6.00 1.80 5.69
C ILE A 98 -6.02 0.78 6.81
N CYS A 99 -6.09 1.23 8.05
CA CYS A 99 -6.02 0.35 9.21
C CYS A 99 -7.19 0.57 10.18
N ASN A 100 -7.90 -0.52 10.47
CA ASN A 100 -8.80 -0.60 11.60
C ASN A 100 -8.07 -1.31 12.74
N LEU A 101 -7.66 -0.56 13.75
CA LEU A 101 -6.79 -1.02 14.83
C LEU A 101 -7.40 -2.18 15.64
N VAL A 102 -6.61 -3.21 15.91
CA VAL A 102 -6.98 -4.26 16.89
C VAL A 102 -7.01 -3.65 18.30
N GLN A 103 -5.96 -2.90 18.66
CA GLN A 103 -5.85 -2.22 19.94
C GLN A 103 -5.48 -0.75 19.74
N THR A 104 -6.28 0.14 20.29
CA THR A 104 -6.08 1.59 20.18
C THR A 104 -4.89 2.09 21.01
N SER A 105 -4.62 1.44 22.16
CA SER A 105 -3.51 1.78 23.07
C SER A 105 -2.13 1.41 22.53
N SER A 106 -2.06 0.66 21.45
CA SER A 106 -0.79 0.19 20.86
C SER A 106 -0.63 0.67 19.41
N ALA A 107 -1.37 1.69 19.05
CA ALA A 107 -1.35 2.27 17.71
C ALA A 107 0.02 2.88 17.34
N ASP A 108 0.76 3.38 18.34
CA ASP A 108 2.03 4.07 18.14
C ASP A 108 3.02 3.28 17.28
N ALA A 109 3.22 2.00 17.59
CA ALA A 109 4.17 1.17 16.86
C ALA A 109 3.81 1.05 15.36
N ILE A 110 2.50 0.92 15.05
CA ILE A 110 2.01 0.86 13.68
C ILE A 110 2.19 2.23 13.00
N ILE A 111 1.79 3.30 13.68
CA ILE A 111 1.86 4.66 13.15
C ILE A 111 3.32 5.03 12.87
N ASP A 112 4.22 4.82 13.83
CA ASP A 112 5.64 5.15 13.70
C ASP A 112 6.29 4.40 12.52
N GLU A 113 6.00 3.11 12.35
CA GLU A 113 6.55 2.31 11.24
C GLU A 113 6.04 2.79 9.88
N VAL A 114 4.75 3.11 9.75
CA VAL A 114 4.15 3.58 8.49
C VAL A 114 4.63 4.99 8.14
N VAL A 115 4.68 5.90 9.14
CA VAL A 115 5.22 7.26 8.97
C VAL A 115 6.69 7.22 8.55
N ALA A 116 7.51 6.36 9.19
CA ALA A 116 8.91 6.20 8.83
C ALA A 116 9.11 5.65 7.39
N ALA A 117 8.12 4.93 6.88
CA ALA A 117 8.09 4.45 5.49
C ALA A 117 7.54 5.48 4.50
N GLU A 118 7.12 6.66 4.97
CA GLU A 118 6.51 7.74 4.17
C GLU A 118 5.26 7.30 3.38
N ILE A 119 4.52 6.29 3.90
CA ILE A 119 3.28 5.81 3.29
C ILE A 119 2.09 6.52 3.95
N PRO A 120 1.14 7.07 3.18
CA PRO A 120 -0.11 7.60 3.73
C PRO A 120 -0.87 6.55 4.54
N LEU A 121 -1.31 6.91 5.76
CA LEU A 121 -2.06 6.05 6.67
C LEU A 121 -3.42 6.66 6.98
N VAL A 122 -4.48 5.89 6.77
CA VAL A 122 -5.84 6.22 7.18
C VAL A 122 -6.28 5.28 8.29
N LEU A 123 -6.58 5.83 9.46
CA LEU A 123 -7.15 5.07 10.58
C LEU A 123 -8.68 5.14 10.51
N ILE A 124 -9.33 4.01 10.64
CA ILE A 124 -10.80 3.91 10.52
C ILE A 124 -11.42 3.25 11.75
N ASN A 125 -12.66 3.65 12.07
CA ASN A 125 -13.53 3.06 13.11
C ASN A 125 -13.00 3.18 14.55
N ARG A 126 -11.71 3.07 14.79
CA ARG A 126 -11.10 3.13 16.13
C ARG A 126 -10.05 4.22 16.16
N GLU A 127 -10.28 5.23 16.99
CA GLU A 127 -9.32 6.29 17.24
C GLU A 127 -8.15 5.76 18.07
N PRO A 128 -6.89 6.07 17.72
CA PRO A 128 -5.76 5.71 18.55
C PRO A 128 -5.85 6.43 19.90
N LEU A 129 -5.53 5.72 20.98
CA LEU A 129 -5.59 6.28 22.34
C LEU A 129 -4.27 6.05 23.05
N LYS A 130 -3.67 7.13 23.54
CA LYS A 130 -2.63 7.09 24.56
C LYS A 130 -3.22 7.31 25.93
N TYR A 131 -2.68 6.60 26.90
CA TYR A 131 -3.04 6.74 28.29
C TYR A 131 -1.82 7.19 29.08
N ASP A 132 -2.03 8.10 30.05
CA ASP A 132 -0.99 8.43 31.02
C ASP A 132 -0.77 7.30 32.03
N ALA A 133 0.16 7.52 32.97
CA ALA A 133 0.49 6.55 34.02
C ALA A 133 -0.71 6.20 34.94
N ASP A 134 -1.72 7.07 34.99
CA ASP A 134 -2.94 6.90 35.78
C ASP A 134 -4.10 6.29 34.99
N GLY A 135 -3.87 5.99 33.68
CA GLY A 135 -4.84 5.38 32.79
C GLY A 135 -5.86 6.40 32.23
N VAL A 136 -5.53 7.69 32.23
CA VAL A 136 -6.38 8.74 31.64
C VAL A 136 -6.01 8.94 30.16
N PRO A 137 -6.99 8.98 29.23
CA PRO A 137 -6.71 9.23 27.82
C PRO A 137 -6.00 10.57 27.60
N MET A 138 -4.85 10.52 26.97
CA MET A 138 -4.07 11.71 26.60
C MET A 138 -4.44 12.20 25.21
N LYS A 139 -5.38 13.12 25.09
CA LYS A 139 -5.77 13.70 23.79
C LYS A 139 -4.60 14.37 23.07
N GLU A 140 -3.75 15.05 23.81
CA GLU A 140 -2.62 15.83 23.27
C GLU A 140 -1.52 14.94 22.66
N ALA A 141 -1.47 13.65 22.98
CA ALA A 141 -0.44 12.75 22.46
C ALA A 141 -0.58 12.46 20.96
N TYR A 142 -1.75 12.71 20.38
CA TYR A 142 -2.03 12.48 18.96
C TYR A 142 -2.21 13.77 18.16
N GLU A 143 -2.26 14.96 18.80
CA GLU A 143 -2.33 16.22 18.08
C GLU A 143 -1.16 16.38 17.09
N GLY A 144 0.05 15.97 17.48
CA GLY A 144 1.20 15.97 16.57
C GLY A 144 1.21 14.87 15.52
N ILE A 145 0.49 13.78 15.72
CA ILE A 145 0.38 12.66 14.77
C ILE A 145 -0.73 12.95 13.76
N LEU A 146 -1.87 13.48 14.22
CA LEU A 146 -2.97 13.90 13.36
C LEU A 146 -2.63 15.16 12.54
N ASP A 147 -1.68 15.96 12.99
CA ASP A 147 -1.11 17.07 12.22
C ASP A 147 -0.11 16.60 11.15
N ASN A 148 0.29 15.32 11.16
CA ASN A 148 1.11 14.75 10.09
C ASN A 148 0.22 14.57 8.85
N PRO A 149 0.52 15.23 7.71
CA PRO A 149 -0.31 15.14 6.51
C PRO A 149 -0.38 13.74 5.90
N THR A 150 0.43 12.80 6.39
CA THR A 150 0.41 11.40 5.95
C THR A 150 -0.49 10.50 6.81
N VAL A 151 -1.06 11.02 7.93
CA VAL A 151 -1.96 10.28 8.83
C VAL A 151 -3.32 10.98 8.89
N CYS A 152 -4.38 10.25 8.58
CA CYS A 152 -5.78 10.71 8.60
C CYS A 152 -6.67 9.74 9.41
#